data_4dbc913b82a8cac69a60fc10175f2c21
#
_entry.id   4dbc913b82a8cac69a60fc10175f2c21
#
_cell.length_a   1.000
_cell.length_b   1.000
_cell.length_c   1.000
_cell.angle_alpha   90.00
_cell.angle_beta   90.00
_cell.angle_gamma   90.00
#
_symmetry.space_group_name_H-M   'P 1'
#
loop_
_entity.id
_entity.type
_entity.pdbx_description
1 polymer ?
#
loop_
_entity_poly.entity_id
_entity_poly.type
_entity_poly.pdbx_seq_one_letter_code
_entity_poly.pdbx_strand_id
1 'polypeptide(L)'
;MNKTLTVAVVGLGYVGLPLAVAFGKKFPTIGFDLSASKIESYRRNVDPMGEIESADLEAARLKLSTDPAVLREADFVVIAVPTPVDDAHIPDFSPLVGASTMAGQNLKPGAVVVFESTVYPGATEEVCIPLLEKHSGLQWKKDFFVGYSPERINPGDKEHTLTRIVKVVSGDTPATLDTVASVYGAVIEAGVHRASSIKVAEAAKVIENTQRDLNIALVNELSLIFRRIGIDTTEVLEAAGTKWNFLPFRPGLVGGHCIGVDPYYLTHKAEVLGHHPQVILAGRRINDGMGRYIAEQTVKCMIRNGHAVKDADVLVLGLTFKENCADLRNSKVIDVIRELQSYGARVHVHDPIASPEEALHEYGVNLVQWDDLPRACAIVGAVAHHELVKMAPSELVAKLQPHGVYVDVKCKADQAALAGLGVEVWRL
;
A
#
# COMPACT_ATOMS: atom_id res chain seq x y z
N MET A 1 43.07 10.05 -0.02
CA MET A 1 42.13 8.99 0.43
C MET A 1 40.73 9.45 0.05
N ASN A 2 40.07 8.79 -0.88
CA ASN A 2 38.67 9.08 -1.13
C ASN A 2 37.89 8.76 0.16
N LYS A 3 37.33 9.77 0.80
CA LYS A 3 36.52 9.60 2.01
C LYS A 3 35.31 8.73 1.61
N THR A 4 35.15 7.59 2.28
CA THR A 4 33.99 6.73 2.04
C THR A 4 32.75 7.49 2.47
N LEU A 5 31.77 7.64 1.57
CA LEU A 5 30.50 8.34 1.80
C LEU A 5 29.71 7.60 2.88
N THR A 6 29.23 8.32 3.90
CA THR A 6 28.36 7.78 4.95
C THR A 6 26.89 8.05 4.57
N VAL A 7 26.07 7.00 4.51
CA VAL A 7 24.64 7.09 4.24
C VAL A 7 23.85 7.07 5.56
N ALA A 8 22.78 7.85 5.65
CA ALA A 8 21.80 7.71 6.71
C ALA A 8 20.42 7.47 6.09
N VAL A 9 19.63 6.56 6.66
CA VAL A 9 18.24 6.34 6.29
C VAL A 9 17.34 6.69 7.47
N VAL A 10 16.43 7.63 7.27
CA VAL A 10 15.48 8.16 8.24
C VAL A 10 14.10 7.54 7.99
N GLY A 11 13.60 6.81 8.98
CA GLY A 11 12.38 6.00 8.87
C GLY A 11 12.70 4.59 8.38
N LEU A 12 12.69 3.63 9.30
CA LEU A 12 13.00 2.22 9.04
C LEU A 12 11.70 1.39 8.97
N GLY A 13 10.78 1.84 8.11
CA GLY A 13 9.59 1.09 7.74
C GLY A 13 9.87 0.12 6.58
N TYR A 14 8.81 -0.38 5.93
CA TYR A 14 8.86 -1.32 4.80
C TYR A 14 9.62 -0.79 3.56
N VAL A 15 9.84 0.52 3.46
CA VAL A 15 10.69 1.15 2.44
C VAL A 15 12.10 1.36 2.95
N GLY A 16 12.23 2.02 4.12
CA GLY A 16 13.53 2.47 4.60
C GLY A 16 14.43 1.36 5.12
N LEU A 17 13.87 0.31 5.74
CA LEU A 17 14.69 -0.80 6.25
C LEU A 17 15.36 -1.60 5.12
N PRO A 18 14.64 -2.07 4.08
CA PRO A 18 15.27 -2.74 2.94
C PRO A 18 16.35 -1.88 2.28
N LEU A 19 16.09 -0.58 2.15
CA LEU A 19 17.05 0.35 1.56
C LEU A 19 18.30 0.54 2.45
N ALA A 20 18.12 0.68 3.77
CA ALA A 20 19.22 0.77 4.73
C ALA A 20 20.10 -0.49 4.68
N VAL A 21 19.48 -1.68 4.62
CA VAL A 21 20.19 -2.95 4.48
C VAL A 21 20.97 -3.02 3.18
N ALA A 22 20.37 -2.62 2.05
CA ALA A 22 21.04 -2.59 0.77
C ALA A 22 22.28 -1.65 0.79
N PHE A 23 22.10 -0.44 1.32
CA PHE A 23 23.24 0.50 1.49
C PHE A 23 24.28 -0.02 2.47
N GLY A 24 23.87 -0.62 3.59
CA GLY A 24 24.79 -1.14 4.61
C GLY A 24 25.73 -2.22 4.12
N LYS A 25 25.36 -2.94 3.06
CA LYS A 25 26.23 -3.90 2.38
C LYS A 25 27.33 -3.25 1.53
N LYS A 26 27.25 -1.94 1.25
CA LYS A 26 28.16 -1.20 0.35
C LYS A 26 28.81 0.03 0.99
N PHE A 27 28.13 0.68 1.93
CA PHE A 27 28.53 1.93 2.56
C PHE A 27 28.44 1.83 4.09
N PRO A 28 29.23 2.61 4.86
CA PRO A 28 28.90 2.90 6.24
C PRO A 28 27.49 3.49 6.30
N THR A 29 26.55 2.79 6.98
CA THR A 29 25.13 3.17 6.95
C THR A 29 24.55 3.31 8.34
N ILE A 30 23.87 4.42 8.57
CA ILE A 30 23.11 4.75 9.78
C ILE A 30 21.64 4.49 9.49
N GLY A 31 21.01 3.68 10.33
CA GLY A 31 19.55 3.52 10.34
C GLY A 31 18.97 4.30 11.51
N PHE A 32 18.09 5.24 11.23
CA PHE A 32 17.42 6.07 12.23
C PHE A 32 15.90 5.86 12.20
N ASP A 33 15.29 5.58 13.35
CA ASP A 33 13.84 5.54 13.52
C ASP A 33 13.49 6.07 14.93
N LEU A 34 12.33 6.72 15.07
CA LEU A 34 11.82 7.22 16.36
C LEU A 34 11.36 6.08 17.27
N SER A 35 11.01 4.93 16.73
CA SER A 35 10.53 3.76 17.49
C SER A 35 11.68 3.01 18.14
N ALA A 36 11.81 3.15 19.45
CA ALA A 36 12.81 2.43 20.23
C ALA A 36 12.61 0.89 20.13
N SER A 37 11.37 0.42 20.06
CA SER A 37 11.05 -1.00 19.92
C SER A 37 11.53 -1.59 18.60
N LYS A 38 11.35 -0.87 17.49
CA LYS A 38 11.89 -1.27 16.19
C LYS A 38 13.42 -1.33 16.21
N ILE A 39 14.07 -0.25 16.69
CA ILE A 39 15.54 -0.19 16.77
C ILE A 39 16.09 -1.34 17.58
N GLU A 40 15.47 -1.66 18.72
CA GLU A 40 15.88 -2.79 19.56
C GLU A 40 15.68 -4.15 18.86
N SER A 41 14.59 -4.31 18.10
CA SER A 41 14.33 -5.51 17.32
C SER A 41 15.40 -5.68 16.21
N TYR A 42 15.69 -4.63 15.47
CA TYR A 42 16.70 -4.66 14.40
C TYR A 42 18.13 -4.90 14.93
N ARG A 43 18.47 -4.39 16.13
CA ARG A 43 19.73 -4.72 16.80
C ARG A 43 19.89 -6.21 17.12
N ARG A 44 18.78 -6.92 17.27
CA ARG A 44 18.74 -8.37 17.44
C ARG A 44 18.61 -9.13 16.13
N ASN A 45 18.75 -8.45 15.00
CA ASN A 45 18.58 -8.98 13.65
C ASN A 45 17.18 -9.57 13.41
N VAL A 46 16.14 -8.97 14.02
CA VAL A 46 14.75 -9.37 13.86
C VAL A 46 13.98 -8.22 13.20
N ASP A 47 13.38 -8.49 12.05
CA ASP A 47 12.44 -7.57 11.42
C ASP A 47 10.99 -7.97 11.80
N PRO A 48 10.28 -7.14 12.60
CA PRO A 48 8.90 -7.43 12.98
C PRO A 48 7.92 -7.46 11.80
N MET A 49 8.28 -6.84 10.67
CA MET A 49 7.44 -6.79 9.47
C MET A 49 7.68 -7.98 8.53
N GLY A 50 8.77 -8.76 8.74
CA GLY A 50 9.09 -9.94 7.94
C GLY A 50 9.55 -9.65 6.51
N GLU A 51 9.95 -8.42 6.20
CA GLU A 51 10.43 -8.03 4.88
C GLU A 51 11.90 -8.38 4.65
N ILE A 52 12.69 -8.43 5.74
CA ILE A 52 14.14 -8.65 5.69
C ILE A 52 14.53 -9.85 6.54
N GLU A 53 15.29 -10.76 5.95
CA GLU A 53 15.82 -11.93 6.64
C GLU A 53 16.92 -11.52 7.65
N SER A 54 17.00 -12.24 8.77
CA SER A 54 17.99 -11.98 9.84
C SER A 54 19.44 -11.96 9.34
N ALA A 55 19.78 -12.84 8.40
CA ALA A 55 21.12 -12.89 7.81
C ALA A 55 21.47 -11.63 7.01
N ASP A 56 20.48 -11.02 6.35
CA ASP A 56 20.67 -9.78 5.59
C ASP A 56 20.85 -8.56 6.50
N LEU A 57 20.11 -8.51 7.62
CA LEU A 57 20.29 -7.47 8.66
C LEU A 57 21.69 -7.56 9.29
N GLU A 58 22.16 -8.75 9.63
CA GLU A 58 23.49 -8.97 10.18
C GLU A 58 24.58 -8.55 9.20
N ALA A 59 24.45 -8.93 7.92
CA ALA A 59 25.41 -8.61 6.87
C ALA A 59 25.52 -7.11 6.59
N ALA A 60 24.44 -6.34 6.80
CA ALA A 60 24.40 -4.91 6.55
C ALA A 60 25.18 -4.06 7.56
N ARG A 61 25.44 -4.56 8.77
CA ARG A 61 26.22 -3.89 9.83
C ARG A 61 25.77 -2.45 10.09
N LEU A 62 24.46 -2.24 10.23
CA LEU A 62 23.88 -0.92 10.40
C LEU A 62 24.22 -0.30 11.76
N LYS A 63 24.56 1.01 11.76
CA LYS A 63 24.58 1.83 12.98
C LYS A 63 23.16 2.28 13.29
N LEU A 64 22.45 1.57 14.16
CA LEU A 64 21.03 1.82 14.49
C LEU A 64 20.90 2.80 15.66
N SER A 65 20.04 3.82 15.52
CA SER A 65 19.87 4.88 16.54
C SER A 65 18.44 5.45 16.56
N THR A 66 18.03 5.90 17.73
CA THR A 66 16.87 6.78 17.96
C THR A 66 17.28 8.23 18.22
N ASP A 67 18.59 8.51 18.31
CA ASP A 67 19.13 9.87 18.51
C ASP A 67 19.37 10.53 17.15
N PRO A 68 18.69 11.63 16.80
CA PRO A 68 18.85 12.33 15.53
C PRO A 68 20.25 12.94 15.35
N ALA A 69 21.02 13.15 16.43
CA ALA A 69 22.36 13.69 16.34
C ALA A 69 23.32 12.85 15.47
N VAL A 70 23.02 11.56 15.29
CA VAL A 70 23.79 10.66 14.40
C VAL A 70 23.77 11.11 12.94
N LEU A 71 22.75 11.87 12.51
CA LEU A 71 22.62 12.37 11.15
C LEU A 71 23.74 13.36 10.77
N ARG A 72 24.41 13.98 11.78
CA ARG A 72 25.58 14.86 11.55
C ARG A 72 26.77 14.14 10.94
N GLU A 73 26.80 12.82 11.03
CA GLU A 73 27.88 12.01 10.45
C GLU A 73 27.64 11.72 8.95
N ALA A 74 26.37 11.84 8.49
CA ALA A 74 25.99 11.43 7.15
C ALA A 74 26.36 12.46 6.06
N ASP A 75 26.91 11.96 4.95
CA ASP A 75 27.15 12.73 3.72
C ASP A 75 25.91 12.65 2.79
N PHE A 76 25.11 11.60 2.94
CA PHE A 76 23.93 11.30 2.13
C PHE A 76 22.81 10.86 3.07
N VAL A 77 21.72 11.62 3.13
CA VAL A 77 20.58 11.37 4.01
C VAL A 77 19.37 10.99 3.17
N VAL A 78 18.77 9.84 3.41
CA VAL A 78 17.56 9.38 2.76
C VAL A 78 16.40 9.50 3.74
N ILE A 79 15.31 10.16 3.34
CA ILE A 79 14.11 10.31 4.14
C ILE A 79 13.02 9.41 3.56
N ALA A 80 12.65 8.36 4.30
CA ALA A 80 11.70 7.32 3.92
C ALA A 80 10.56 7.18 4.96
N VAL A 81 9.96 8.29 5.34
CA VAL A 81 8.86 8.34 6.31
C VAL A 81 7.51 8.20 5.61
N PRO A 82 6.46 7.71 6.31
CA PRO A 82 5.13 7.60 5.73
C PRO A 82 4.53 8.98 5.43
N THR A 83 3.65 9.01 4.43
CA THR A 83 2.88 10.18 4.03
C THR A 83 1.42 9.74 3.84
N PRO A 84 0.61 9.68 4.91
CA PRO A 84 -0.79 9.29 4.84
C PRO A 84 -1.67 10.41 4.28
N VAL A 85 -2.95 10.12 4.11
CA VAL A 85 -4.00 11.14 3.93
C VAL A 85 -4.88 11.15 5.18
N ASP A 86 -5.49 12.29 5.47
CA ASP A 86 -6.49 12.42 6.52
C ASP A 86 -7.87 11.89 6.09
N ASP A 87 -8.86 11.96 6.99
CA ASP A 87 -10.24 11.51 6.72
C ASP A 87 -10.93 12.29 5.57
N ALA A 88 -10.44 13.47 5.24
CA ALA A 88 -10.89 14.28 4.10
C ALA A 88 -10.10 13.98 2.81
N HIS A 89 -9.24 12.95 2.82
CA HIS A 89 -8.34 12.58 1.72
C HIS A 89 -7.33 13.69 1.34
N ILE A 90 -6.99 14.56 2.31
CA ILE A 90 -5.94 15.58 2.13
C ILE A 90 -4.60 14.99 2.57
N PRO A 91 -3.51 15.20 1.80
CA PRO A 91 -2.17 14.74 2.19
C PRO A 91 -1.75 15.25 3.57
N ASP A 92 -1.43 14.33 4.49
CA ASP A 92 -0.84 14.65 5.78
C ASP A 92 0.69 14.56 5.70
N PHE A 93 1.32 15.72 5.66
CA PHE A 93 2.78 15.83 5.64
C PHE A 93 3.41 15.94 7.03
N SER A 94 2.67 15.77 8.11
CA SER A 94 3.22 15.88 9.47
C SER A 94 4.47 15.03 9.70
N PRO A 95 4.53 13.74 9.28
CA PRO A 95 5.75 12.95 9.42
C PRO A 95 6.91 13.49 8.57
N LEU A 96 6.61 13.94 7.34
CA LEU A 96 7.61 14.48 6.42
C LEU A 96 8.16 15.81 6.90
N VAL A 97 7.30 16.69 7.44
CA VAL A 97 7.69 17.95 8.06
C VAL A 97 8.57 17.70 9.29
N GLY A 98 8.20 16.74 10.14
CA GLY A 98 9.00 16.34 11.29
C GLY A 98 10.39 15.82 10.90
N ALA A 99 10.43 14.90 9.92
CA ALA A 99 11.69 14.34 9.41
C ALA A 99 12.58 15.40 8.74
N SER A 100 12.00 16.30 7.94
CA SER A 100 12.73 17.40 7.30
C SER A 100 13.29 18.42 8.33
N THR A 101 12.50 18.73 9.36
CA THR A 101 12.93 19.59 10.47
C THR A 101 14.10 18.98 11.22
N MET A 102 13.97 17.70 11.59
CA MET A 102 15.01 16.98 12.33
C MET A 102 16.29 16.79 11.49
N ALA A 103 16.16 16.45 10.21
CA ALA A 103 17.28 16.38 9.29
C ALA A 103 17.98 17.74 9.16
N GLY A 104 17.22 18.83 9.01
CA GLY A 104 17.76 20.18 8.96
C GLY A 104 18.59 20.56 10.19
N GLN A 105 18.11 20.26 11.40
CA GLN A 105 18.83 20.54 12.67
C GLN A 105 20.15 19.76 12.79
N ASN A 106 20.33 18.70 12.02
CA ASN A 106 21.50 17.83 12.08
C ASN A 106 22.22 17.73 10.73
N LEU A 107 21.89 18.59 9.77
CA LEU A 107 22.47 18.57 8.43
C LEU A 107 23.89 19.19 8.47
N LYS A 108 24.85 18.51 7.87
CA LYS A 108 26.18 19.08 7.67
C LYS A 108 26.33 19.74 6.30
N PRO A 109 27.22 20.76 6.18
CA PRO A 109 27.54 21.34 4.88
C PRO A 109 28.05 20.29 3.88
N GLY A 110 27.60 20.40 2.63
CA GLY A 110 27.92 19.49 1.53
C GLY A 110 27.07 18.23 1.48
N ALA A 111 26.15 18.01 2.42
CA ALA A 111 25.30 16.83 2.42
C ALA A 111 24.27 16.85 1.28
N VAL A 112 23.91 15.66 0.81
CA VAL A 112 22.81 15.43 -0.13
C VAL A 112 21.66 14.81 0.64
N VAL A 113 20.46 15.41 0.56
CA VAL A 113 19.22 14.86 1.16
C VAL A 113 18.33 14.32 0.05
N VAL A 114 17.95 13.05 0.12
CA VAL A 114 17.07 12.41 -0.87
C VAL A 114 15.76 12.01 -0.21
N PHE A 115 14.64 12.42 -0.80
CA PHE A 115 13.32 12.03 -0.34
C PHE A 115 12.83 10.81 -1.12
N GLU A 116 12.35 9.80 -0.40
CA GLU A 116 11.71 8.59 -0.93
C GLU A 116 10.20 8.57 -0.69
N SER A 117 9.74 9.37 0.28
CA SER A 117 8.34 9.45 0.65
C SER A 117 7.47 9.89 -0.53
N THR A 118 6.29 9.28 -0.69
CA THR A 118 5.34 9.66 -1.74
C THR A 118 4.79 11.06 -1.49
N VAL A 119 4.87 11.93 -2.50
CA VAL A 119 4.40 13.31 -2.42
C VAL A 119 3.81 13.76 -3.76
N TYR A 120 3.05 14.85 -3.77
CA TYR A 120 2.63 15.48 -5.03
C TYR A 120 3.80 16.16 -5.73
N PRO A 121 3.76 16.34 -7.07
CA PRO A 121 4.82 17.01 -7.82
C PRO A 121 5.06 18.44 -7.33
N GLY A 122 6.28 18.70 -6.87
CA GLY A 122 6.72 19.98 -6.31
C GLY A 122 6.80 20.02 -4.77
N ALA A 123 6.28 19.02 -4.06
CA ALA A 123 6.26 19.04 -2.59
C ALA A 123 7.65 19.07 -1.97
N THR A 124 8.62 18.36 -2.51
CA THR A 124 10.01 18.39 -2.02
C THR A 124 10.55 19.83 -2.03
N GLU A 125 10.33 20.55 -3.14
CA GLU A 125 10.82 21.93 -3.28
C GLU A 125 9.98 22.94 -2.48
N GLU A 126 8.66 22.73 -2.38
CA GLU A 126 7.73 23.67 -1.74
C GLU A 126 7.67 23.52 -0.21
N VAL A 127 7.85 22.30 0.30
CA VAL A 127 7.67 21.99 1.73
C VAL A 127 8.98 21.60 2.38
N CYS A 128 9.70 20.61 1.82
CA CYS A 128 10.84 20.03 2.53
C CYS A 128 12.09 20.92 2.51
N ILE A 129 12.42 21.50 1.36
CA ILE A 129 13.61 22.36 1.23
C ILE A 129 13.56 23.59 2.12
N PRO A 130 12.45 24.36 2.19
CA PRO A 130 12.37 25.48 3.12
C PRO A 130 12.56 25.10 4.60
N LEU A 131 12.13 23.89 5.00
CA LEU A 131 12.36 23.37 6.34
C LEU A 131 13.83 23.03 6.58
N LEU A 132 14.49 22.40 5.61
CA LEU A 132 15.93 22.10 5.68
C LEU A 132 16.73 23.40 5.82
N GLU A 133 16.47 24.44 5.00
CA GLU A 133 17.13 25.74 5.10
C GLU A 133 16.90 26.41 6.46
N LYS A 134 15.63 26.50 6.88
CA LYS A 134 15.24 27.15 8.14
C LYS A 134 15.93 26.54 9.36
N HIS A 135 16.02 25.21 9.40
CA HIS A 135 16.51 24.52 10.60
C HIS A 135 18.00 24.21 10.59
N SER A 136 18.65 24.19 9.40
CA SER A 136 20.10 24.04 9.30
C SER A 136 20.85 25.37 9.31
N GLY A 137 20.20 26.46 8.87
CA GLY A 137 20.86 27.72 8.55
C GLY A 137 21.72 27.68 7.30
N LEU A 138 21.67 26.57 6.55
CA LEU A 138 22.42 26.36 5.31
C LEU A 138 21.56 26.78 4.10
N GLN A 139 22.20 27.12 2.99
CA GLN A 139 21.55 27.56 1.75
C GLN A 139 21.46 26.41 0.74
N TRP A 140 20.28 26.14 0.24
CA TRP A 140 20.03 25.16 -0.82
C TRP A 140 20.84 25.46 -2.10
N LYS A 141 21.32 24.41 -2.78
CA LYS A 141 22.16 24.45 -3.98
C LYS A 141 23.55 25.11 -3.78
N LYS A 142 23.91 25.43 -2.56
CA LYS A 142 25.20 26.00 -2.22
C LYS A 142 25.87 25.20 -1.10
N ASP A 143 25.19 25.08 0.04
CA ASP A 143 25.71 24.44 1.25
C ASP A 143 25.15 23.02 1.44
N PHE A 144 24.02 22.69 0.84
CA PHE A 144 23.45 21.34 0.75
C PHE A 144 22.67 21.17 -0.56
N PHE A 145 22.40 19.91 -0.90
CA PHE A 145 21.76 19.55 -2.16
C PHE A 145 20.61 18.56 -1.92
N VAL A 146 19.65 18.49 -2.86
CA VAL A 146 18.45 17.69 -2.68
C VAL A 146 18.18 16.84 -3.92
N GLY A 147 17.78 15.59 -3.70
CA GLY A 147 17.26 14.66 -4.69
C GLY A 147 15.92 14.09 -4.29
N TYR A 148 15.33 13.36 -5.21
CA TYR A 148 14.13 12.57 -4.98
C TYR A 148 14.24 11.22 -5.72
N SER A 149 13.87 10.14 -5.04
CA SER A 149 13.92 8.80 -5.60
C SER A 149 12.74 7.97 -5.07
N PRO A 150 11.66 7.82 -5.85
CA PRO A 150 10.47 7.12 -5.40
C PRO A 150 10.69 5.63 -5.22
N GLU A 151 10.01 5.03 -4.22
CA GLU A 151 10.00 3.60 -4.02
C GLU A 151 8.90 2.91 -4.81
N ARG A 152 9.17 1.67 -5.23
CA ARG A 152 8.29 0.79 -6.03
C ARG A 152 8.11 -0.60 -5.42
N ILE A 153 8.60 -0.84 -4.22
CA ILE A 153 8.43 -2.13 -3.54
C ILE A 153 6.94 -2.40 -3.34
N ASN A 154 6.55 -3.63 -3.67
CA ASN A 154 5.23 -4.15 -3.37
C ASN A 154 5.38 -5.14 -2.20
N PRO A 155 4.91 -4.80 -0.98
CA PRO A 155 5.08 -5.66 0.18
C PRO A 155 4.63 -7.10 -0.09
N GLY A 156 5.48 -8.08 0.30
CA GLY A 156 5.25 -9.50 0.04
C GLY A 156 5.60 -9.99 -1.38
N ASP A 157 6.05 -9.12 -2.29
CA ASP A 157 6.51 -9.51 -3.63
C ASP A 157 8.00 -9.89 -3.58
N LYS A 158 8.29 -11.18 -3.76
CA LYS A 158 9.67 -11.72 -3.74
C LYS A 158 10.36 -11.68 -5.11
N GLU A 159 9.63 -11.36 -6.16
CA GLU A 159 10.17 -11.27 -7.52
C GLU A 159 10.65 -9.85 -7.83
N HIS A 160 9.81 -8.86 -7.55
CA HIS A 160 10.09 -7.43 -7.80
C HIS A 160 10.66 -6.77 -6.54
N THR A 161 11.86 -7.21 -6.14
CA THR A 161 12.54 -6.66 -4.96
C THR A 161 13.24 -5.33 -5.27
N LEU A 162 13.63 -4.60 -4.22
CA LEU A 162 14.32 -3.30 -4.32
C LEU A 162 15.46 -3.29 -5.35
N THR A 163 16.30 -4.32 -5.37
CA THR A 163 17.48 -4.36 -6.25
C THR A 163 17.18 -4.74 -7.69
N ARG A 164 16.03 -5.39 -7.93
CA ARG A 164 15.63 -5.93 -9.24
C ARG A 164 14.71 -5.02 -10.06
N ILE A 165 14.28 -3.89 -9.49
CA ILE A 165 13.44 -2.90 -10.17
C ILE A 165 14.30 -1.69 -10.53
N VAL A 166 14.16 -1.17 -11.78
CA VAL A 166 14.81 0.08 -12.18
C VAL A 166 14.36 1.22 -11.25
N LYS A 167 15.31 1.84 -10.58
CA LYS A 167 15.06 2.92 -9.61
C LYS A 167 15.08 4.27 -10.32
N VAL A 168 14.02 5.06 -10.17
CA VAL A 168 14.00 6.45 -10.65
C VAL A 168 14.78 7.30 -9.67
N VAL A 169 15.69 8.14 -10.19
CA VAL A 169 16.50 9.06 -9.38
C VAL A 169 16.49 10.45 -9.98
N SER A 170 16.55 11.47 -9.15
CA SER A 170 16.62 12.87 -9.59
C SER A 170 17.52 13.70 -8.65
N GLY A 171 17.89 14.86 -9.09
CA GLY A 171 18.69 15.81 -8.31
C GLY A 171 18.37 17.25 -8.72
N ASP A 172 18.63 18.16 -7.80
CA ASP A 172 18.42 19.62 -7.97
C ASP A 172 19.46 20.30 -8.85
N THR A 173 20.60 19.61 -9.07
CA THR A 173 21.64 20.00 -10.02
C THR A 173 22.13 18.77 -10.78
N PRO A 174 22.82 18.90 -11.94
CA PRO A 174 23.44 17.79 -12.63
C PRO A 174 24.43 17.01 -11.73
N ALA A 175 25.23 17.69 -10.94
CA ALA A 175 26.20 17.08 -10.03
C ALA A 175 25.51 16.28 -8.90
N THR A 176 24.41 16.81 -8.37
CA THR A 176 23.58 16.10 -7.39
C THR A 176 22.97 14.85 -8.01
N LEU A 177 22.40 14.95 -9.21
CA LEU A 177 21.87 13.80 -9.94
C LEU A 177 22.95 12.73 -10.17
N ASP A 178 24.18 13.12 -10.53
CA ASP A 178 25.30 12.18 -10.68
C ASP A 178 25.61 11.45 -9.37
N THR A 179 25.63 12.20 -8.26
CA THR A 179 25.87 11.63 -6.92
C THR A 179 24.75 10.67 -6.54
N VAL A 180 23.47 11.08 -6.68
CA VAL A 180 22.31 10.24 -6.37
C VAL A 180 22.31 8.98 -7.24
N ALA A 181 22.52 9.12 -8.55
CA ALA A 181 22.61 8.00 -9.49
C ALA A 181 23.75 7.02 -9.14
N SER A 182 24.91 7.53 -8.69
CA SER A 182 26.02 6.69 -8.29
C SER A 182 25.75 5.90 -7.00
N VAL A 183 25.16 6.56 -5.98
CA VAL A 183 24.83 5.93 -4.68
C VAL A 183 23.78 4.85 -4.85
N TYR A 184 22.68 5.14 -5.53
CA TYR A 184 21.64 4.14 -5.79
C TYR A 184 22.12 3.06 -6.75
N GLY A 185 22.86 3.41 -7.80
CA GLY A 185 23.42 2.45 -8.76
C GLY A 185 24.40 1.44 -8.15
N ALA A 186 24.97 1.75 -6.98
CA ALA A 186 25.82 0.80 -6.25
C ALA A 186 25.04 -0.36 -5.60
N VAL A 187 23.73 -0.19 -5.39
CA VAL A 187 22.85 -1.15 -4.70
C VAL A 187 21.68 -1.66 -5.55
N ILE A 188 21.33 -0.97 -6.63
CA ILE A 188 20.23 -1.36 -7.54
C ILE A 188 20.82 -2.08 -8.77
N GLU A 189 20.67 -3.38 -8.82
CA GLU A 189 21.20 -4.23 -9.90
C GLU A 189 20.54 -3.96 -11.25
N ALA A 190 19.23 -3.65 -11.22
CA ALA A 190 18.45 -3.32 -12.44
C ALA A 190 18.82 -1.97 -13.04
N GLY A 191 19.68 -1.17 -12.37
CA GLY A 191 20.09 0.15 -12.79
C GLY A 191 19.15 1.27 -12.38
N VAL A 192 19.49 2.50 -12.78
CA VAL A 192 18.74 3.71 -12.41
C VAL A 192 18.26 4.47 -13.64
N HIS A 193 17.04 5.01 -13.58
CA HIS A 193 16.51 5.97 -14.53
C HIS A 193 16.71 7.38 -13.99
N ARG A 194 17.42 8.22 -14.75
CA ARG A 194 17.77 9.60 -14.38
C ARG A 194 16.66 10.55 -14.85
N ALA A 195 15.79 10.95 -13.96
CA ALA A 195 14.74 11.92 -14.26
C ALA A 195 15.33 13.34 -14.44
N SER A 196 14.70 14.13 -15.31
CA SER A 196 15.19 15.48 -15.65
C SER A 196 15.03 16.51 -14.52
N SER A 197 14.18 16.24 -13.54
CA SER A 197 13.98 17.08 -12.35
C SER A 197 13.33 16.30 -11.22
N ILE A 198 13.37 16.87 -10.01
CA ILE A 198 12.66 16.36 -8.83
C ILE A 198 11.17 16.21 -9.12
N LYS A 199 10.52 17.25 -9.67
CA LYS A 199 9.08 17.23 -10.01
C LYS A 199 8.70 16.13 -10.99
N VAL A 200 9.56 15.82 -11.96
CA VAL A 200 9.31 14.71 -12.90
C VAL A 200 9.37 13.37 -12.18
N ALA A 201 10.31 13.16 -11.26
CA ALA A 201 10.41 11.92 -10.50
C ALA A 201 9.23 11.74 -9.52
N GLU A 202 8.79 12.83 -8.85
CA GLU A 202 7.59 12.85 -8.00
C GLU A 202 6.34 12.51 -8.83
N ALA A 203 6.17 13.14 -9.99
CA ALA A 203 5.05 12.89 -10.90
C ALA A 203 5.02 11.43 -11.37
N ALA A 204 6.18 10.86 -11.75
CA ALA A 204 6.29 9.47 -12.18
C ALA A 204 5.78 8.48 -11.13
N LYS A 205 6.05 8.74 -9.84
CA LYS A 205 5.55 7.92 -8.74
C LYS A 205 4.02 7.94 -8.67
N VAL A 206 3.45 9.12 -8.64
CA VAL A 206 2.02 9.30 -8.42
C VAL A 206 1.19 8.75 -9.58
N ILE A 207 1.61 9.00 -10.83
CA ILE A 207 0.84 8.56 -12.00
C ILE A 207 0.82 7.04 -12.18
N GLU A 208 1.84 6.32 -11.72
CA GLU A 208 1.86 4.86 -11.82
C GLU A 208 0.75 4.21 -10.98
N ASN A 209 0.56 4.67 -9.74
CA ASN A 209 -0.51 4.18 -8.89
C ASN A 209 -1.88 4.73 -9.33
N THR A 210 -1.94 5.99 -9.77
CA THR A 210 -3.16 6.59 -10.34
C THR A 210 -3.63 5.81 -11.58
N GLN A 211 -2.73 5.45 -12.48
CA GLN A 211 -3.05 4.65 -13.66
C GLN A 211 -3.61 3.27 -13.27
N ARG A 212 -3.03 2.61 -12.26
CA ARG A 212 -3.51 1.33 -11.76
C ARG A 212 -4.89 1.46 -11.13
N ASP A 213 -5.10 2.47 -10.31
CA ASP A 213 -6.39 2.78 -9.69
C ASP A 213 -7.50 3.01 -10.72
N LEU A 214 -7.22 3.81 -11.76
CA LEU A 214 -8.16 4.10 -12.84
C LEU A 214 -8.50 2.87 -13.68
N ASN A 215 -7.54 1.99 -13.95
CA ASN A 215 -7.82 0.74 -14.67
C ASN A 215 -8.70 -0.20 -13.84
N ILE A 216 -8.50 -0.26 -12.52
CA ILE A 216 -9.38 -1.03 -11.64
C ILE A 216 -10.77 -0.37 -11.58
N ALA A 217 -10.86 0.96 -11.51
CA ALA A 217 -12.13 1.68 -11.55
C ALA A 217 -12.92 1.37 -12.83
N LEU A 218 -12.24 1.35 -13.98
CA LEU A 218 -12.87 0.99 -15.26
C LEU A 218 -13.47 -0.42 -15.20
N VAL A 219 -12.71 -1.44 -14.76
CA VAL A 219 -13.24 -2.81 -14.70
C VAL A 219 -14.28 -2.99 -13.59
N ASN A 220 -14.22 -2.22 -12.51
CA ASN A 220 -15.27 -2.13 -11.51
C ASN A 220 -16.57 -1.58 -12.13
N GLU A 221 -16.53 -0.47 -12.85
CA GLU A 221 -17.68 0.08 -13.53
C GLU A 221 -18.26 -0.88 -14.58
N LEU A 222 -17.37 -1.54 -15.35
CA LEU A 222 -17.80 -2.59 -16.30
C LEU A 222 -18.55 -3.71 -15.60
N SER A 223 -18.12 -4.16 -14.42
CA SER A 223 -18.84 -5.19 -13.65
C SER A 223 -20.25 -4.76 -13.27
N LEU A 224 -20.44 -3.47 -12.90
CA LEU A 224 -21.75 -2.90 -12.61
C LEU A 224 -22.65 -2.86 -13.85
N ILE A 225 -22.09 -2.55 -15.02
CA ILE A 225 -22.80 -2.52 -16.30
C ILE A 225 -23.19 -3.94 -16.74
N PHE A 226 -22.23 -4.87 -16.75
CA PHE A 226 -22.44 -6.25 -17.20
C PHE A 226 -23.48 -6.98 -16.34
N ARG A 227 -23.46 -6.71 -15.03
CA ARG A 227 -24.49 -7.21 -14.13
C ARG A 227 -25.90 -6.76 -14.53
N ARG A 228 -26.06 -5.50 -14.96
CA ARG A 228 -27.37 -4.96 -15.41
C ARG A 228 -27.79 -5.56 -16.75
N ILE A 229 -26.83 -5.91 -17.60
CA ILE A 229 -27.07 -6.56 -18.89
C ILE A 229 -27.37 -8.06 -18.69
N GLY A 230 -26.94 -8.66 -17.56
CA GLY A 230 -27.11 -10.08 -17.26
C GLY A 230 -26.03 -10.97 -17.86
N ILE A 231 -24.82 -10.42 -18.08
CA ILE A 231 -23.65 -11.19 -18.56
C ILE A 231 -22.57 -11.23 -17.46
N ASP A 232 -21.76 -12.28 -17.52
CA ASP A 232 -20.68 -12.49 -16.56
C ASP A 232 -19.45 -11.65 -16.86
N THR A 233 -18.97 -10.89 -15.87
CA THR A 233 -17.81 -10.00 -16.01
C THR A 233 -16.53 -10.77 -16.34
N THR A 234 -16.32 -11.92 -15.69
CA THR A 234 -15.09 -12.72 -15.88
C THR A 234 -15.01 -13.24 -17.30
N GLU A 235 -16.12 -13.78 -17.83
CA GLU A 235 -16.18 -14.28 -19.21
C GLU A 235 -15.89 -13.17 -20.25
N VAL A 236 -16.44 -11.98 -20.03
CA VAL A 236 -16.15 -10.81 -20.89
C VAL A 236 -14.68 -10.42 -20.85
N LEU A 237 -14.11 -10.36 -19.63
CA LEU A 237 -12.69 -9.98 -19.46
C LEU A 237 -11.75 -11.06 -19.99
N GLU A 238 -12.10 -12.33 -19.94
CA GLU A 238 -11.35 -13.43 -20.56
C GLU A 238 -11.38 -13.33 -22.09
N ALA A 239 -12.55 -13.08 -22.66
CA ALA A 239 -12.69 -12.87 -24.11
C ALA A 239 -11.90 -11.65 -24.60
N ALA A 240 -11.99 -10.51 -23.89
CA ALA A 240 -11.24 -9.29 -24.20
C ALA A 240 -9.73 -9.51 -24.02
N GLY A 241 -9.32 -10.26 -23.00
CA GLY A 241 -7.93 -10.59 -22.69
C GLY A 241 -7.21 -11.45 -23.72
N THR A 242 -7.92 -12.02 -24.71
CA THR A 242 -7.30 -12.66 -25.88
C THR A 242 -6.56 -11.67 -26.78
N LYS A 243 -6.78 -10.36 -26.59
CA LYS A 243 -6.13 -9.31 -27.38
C LYS A 243 -4.85 -8.85 -26.69
N TRP A 244 -3.75 -8.79 -27.43
CA TRP A 244 -2.41 -8.46 -26.92
C TRP A 244 -2.32 -7.09 -26.19
N ASN A 245 -3.20 -6.16 -26.51
CA ASN A 245 -3.22 -4.80 -25.96
C ASN A 245 -4.24 -4.61 -24.83
N PHE A 246 -4.96 -5.68 -24.42
CA PHE A 246 -5.90 -5.59 -23.31
C PHE A 246 -5.17 -5.87 -21.99
N LEU A 247 -5.22 -4.92 -21.06
CA LEU A 247 -4.55 -5.06 -19.77
C LEU A 247 -5.36 -5.94 -18.82
N PRO A 248 -4.73 -6.90 -18.10
CA PRO A 248 -5.43 -7.93 -17.32
C PRO A 248 -5.90 -7.46 -15.94
N PHE A 249 -6.51 -6.27 -15.87
CA PHE A 249 -7.13 -5.81 -14.64
C PHE A 249 -8.42 -6.57 -14.35
N ARG A 250 -8.73 -6.72 -13.08
CA ARG A 250 -9.91 -7.41 -12.57
C ARG A 250 -10.67 -6.49 -11.60
N PRO A 251 -12.01 -6.61 -11.48
CA PRO A 251 -12.75 -5.85 -10.50
C PRO A 251 -12.42 -6.29 -9.07
N GLY A 252 -12.64 -5.41 -8.12
CA GLY A 252 -12.40 -5.70 -6.71
C GLY A 252 -12.26 -4.47 -5.84
N LEU A 253 -11.99 -4.71 -4.58
CA LEU A 253 -11.73 -3.66 -3.60
C LEU A 253 -10.33 -3.08 -3.78
N VAL A 254 -10.20 -1.75 -3.70
CA VAL A 254 -8.93 -1.03 -3.85
C VAL A 254 -8.55 -0.40 -2.52
N GLY A 255 -7.77 -1.13 -1.74
CA GLY A 255 -7.24 -0.71 -0.44
C GLY A 255 -5.73 -0.49 -0.44
N GLY A 256 -5.15 -0.46 0.77
CA GLY A 256 -3.73 -0.22 1.01
C GLY A 256 -3.33 1.26 0.96
N HIS A 257 -2.07 1.52 1.30
CA HIS A 257 -1.56 2.89 1.43
C HIS A 257 -0.96 3.47 0.15
N CYS A 258 -1.04 2.78 -0.99
CA CYS A 258 -0.49 3.30 -2.24
C CYS A 258 -1.60 3.57 -3.27
N ILE A 259 -2.25 2.51 -3.80
CA ILE A 259 -3.18 2.64 -4.93
C ILE A 259 -4.40 3.49 -4.55
N GLY A 260 -4.94 3.31 -3.34
CA GLY A 260 -6.09 4.06 -2.83
C GLY A 260 -5.77 5.46 -2.30
N VAL A 261 -4.48 5.82 -2.16
CA VAL A 261 -4.01 7.05 -1.51
C VAL A 261 -3.30 7.98 -2.49
N ASP A 262 -2.34 7.49 -3.28
CA ASP A 262 -1.53 8.32 -4.17
C ASP A 262 -2.35 9.19 -5.15
N PRO A 263 -3.49 8.74 -5.71
CA PRO A 263 -4.31 9.59 -6.55
C PRO A 263 -4.75 10.89 -5.88
N TYR A 264 -4.98 10.87 -4.56
CA TYR A 264 -5.38 12.05 -3.81
C TYR A 264 -4.28 13.11 -3.70
N TYR A 265 -3.01 12.70 -3.73
CA TYR A 265 -1.90 13.66 -3.83
C TYR A 265 -1.96 14.47 -5.11
N LEU A 266 -2.25 13.81 -6.24
CA LEU A 266 -2.33 14.50 -7.53
C LEU A 266 -3.61 15.33 -7.65
N THR A 267 -4.75 14.85 -7.13
CA THR A 267 -6.01 15.60 -7.14
C THR A 267 -5.90 16.84 -6.27
N HIS A 268 -5.34 16.74 -5.07
CA HIS A 268 -5.10 17.87 -4.18
C HIS A 268 -4.24 18.94 -4.88
N LYS A 269 -3.11 18.55 -5.47
CA LYS A 269 -2.24 19.49 -6.19
C LYS A 269 -2.94 20.13 -7.39
N ALA A 270 -3.72 19.35 -8.13
CA ALA A 270 -4.47 19.86 -9.29
C ALA A 270 -5.49 20.93 -8.86
N GLU A 271 -6.24 20.69 -7.77
CA GLU A 271 -7.21 21.64 -7.24
C GLU A 271 -6.56 22.92 -6.73
N VAL A 272 -5.42 22.81 -6.02
CA VAL A 272 -4.62 23.97 -5.61
C VAL A 272 -4.20 24.84 -6.82
N LEU A 273 -3.94 24.20 -7.96
CA LEU A 273 -3.60 24.87 -9.21
C LEU A 273 -4.83 25.33 -10.02
N GLY A 274 -6.06 25.15 -9.50
CA GLY A 274 -7.30 25.55 -10.15
C GLY A 274 -7.80 24.59 -11.23
N HIS A 275 -7.25 23.36 -11.30
CA HIS A 275 -7.70 22.30 -12.22
C HIS A 275 -8.50 21.25 -11.47
N HIS A 276 -9.78 21.04 -11.85
CA HIS A 276 -10.60 19.96 -11.29
C HIS A 276 -10.33 18.63 -12.02
N PRO A 277 -9.73 17.62 -11.36
CA PRO A 277 -9.26 16.39 -12.00
C PRO A 277 -10.41 15.38 -12.18
N GLN A 278 -11.28 15.58 -13.14
CA GLN A 278 -12.53 14.83 -13.35
C GLN A 278 -12.34 13.31 -13.45
N VAL A 279 -11.39 12.86 -14.26
CA VAL A 279 -11.16 11.43 -14.52
C VAL A 279 -10.69 10.72 -13.25
N ILE A 280 -9.72 11.30 -12.53
CA ILE A 280 -9.16 10.69 -11.32
C ILE A 280 -10.21 10.62 -10.21
N LEU A 281 -10.94 11.71 -9.99
CA LEU A 281 -12.01 11.76 -8.98
C LEU A 281 -13.18 10.82 -9.32
N ALA A 282 -13.53 10.67 -10.61
CA ALA A 282 -14.54 9.71 -11.04
C ALA A 282 -14.09 8.27 -10.73
N GLY A 283 -12.85 7.91 -11.05
CA GLY A 283 -12.27 6.61 -10.72
C GLY A 283 -12.27 6.33 -9.23
N ARG A 284 -11.82 7.28 -8.40
CA ARG A 284 -11.85 7.14 -6.95
C ARG A 284 -13.25 6.90 -6.41
N ARG A 285 -14.24 7.67 -6.87
CA ARG A 285 -15.64 7.50 -6.45
C ARG A 285 -16.19 6.11 -6.77
N ILE A 286 -15.81 5.53 -7.93
CA ILE A 286 -16.20 4.18 -8.29
C ILE A 286 -15.55 3.18 -7.33
N ASN A 287 -14.23 3.24 -7.16
CA ASN A 287 -13.50 2.31 -6.30
C ASN A 287 -13.92 2.39 -4.83
N ASP A 288 -14.13 3.59 -4.30
CA ASP A 288 -14.60 3.80 -2.93
C ASP A 288 -16.05 3.31 -2.72
N GLY A 289 -16.87 3.29 -3.76
CA GLY A 289 -18.23 2.77 -3.71
C GLY A 289 -18.34 1.24 -3.72
N MET A 290 -17.29 0.50 -4.06
CA MET A 290 -17.36 -0.95 -4.25
C MET A 290 -17.67 -1.74 -2.99
N GLY A 291 -17.13 -1.33 -1.84
CA GLY A 291 -17.45 -2.00 -0.56
C GLY A 291 -18.93 -1.98 -0.24
N ARG A 292 -19.53 -0.81 -0.37
CA ARG A 292 -20.98 -0.63 -0.22
C ARG A 292 -21.77 -1.46 -1.22
N TYR A 293 -21.38 -1.42 -2.50
CA TYR A 293 -22.04 -2.20 -3.53
C TYR A 293 -22.04 -3.71 -3.24
N ILE A 294 -20.90 -4.27 -2.80
CA ILE A 294 -20.81 -5.69 -2.43
C ILE A 294 -21.75 -6.03 -1.29
N ALA A 295 -21.80 -5.20 -0.25
CA ALA A 295 -22.72 -5.38 0.86
C ALA A 295 -24.18 -5.34 0.43
N GLU A 296 -24.57 -4.36 -0.41
CA GLU A 296 -25.92 -4.28 -0.99
C GLU A 296 -26.28 -5.54 -1.81
N GLN A 297 -25.35 -6.07 -2.60
CA GLN A 297 -25.60 -7.30 -3.37
C GLN A 297 -25.73 -8.52 -2.45
N THR A 298 -24.92 -8.59 -1.39
CA THR A 298 -25.04 -9.64 -0.36
C THR A 298 -26.43 -9.64 0.24
N VAL A 299 -26.91 -8.48 0.68
CA VAL A 299 -28.27 -8.31 1.24
C VAL A 299 -29.35 -8.72 0.23
N LYS A 300 -29.23 -8.31 -1.04
CA LYS A 300 -30.18 -8.69 -2.10
C LYS A 300 -30.20 -10.22 -2.34
N CYS A 301 -29.03 -10.88 -2.30
CA CYS A 301 -28.94 -12.33 -2.41
C CYS A 301 -29.59 -13.02 -1.20
N MET A 302 -29.33 -12.55 0.02
CA MET A 302 -29.97 -13.08 1.23
C MET A 302 -31.49 -13.01 1.14
N ILE A 303 -32.05 -11.84 0.78
CA ILE A 303 -33.49 -11.64 0.65
C ILE A 303 -34.10 -12.57 -0.40
N ARG A 304 -33.49 -12.71 -1.58
CA ARG A 304 -33.97 -13.61 -2.64
C ARG A 304 -34.02 -15.08 -2.20
N ASN A 305 -33.10 -15.46 -1.30
CA ASN A 305 -33.04 -16.81 -0.74
C ASN A 305 -33.89 -16.99 0.53
N GLY A 306 -34.73 -15.99 0.86
CA GLY A 306 -35.69 -16.07 1.97
C GLY A 306 -35.12 -15.77 3.35
N HIS A 307 -33.89 -15.23 3.44
CA HIS A 307 -33.29 -14.84 4.71
C HIS A 307 -33.71 -13.42 5.12
N ALA A 308 -34.04 -13.24 6.40
CA ALA A 308 -34.10 -11.91 7.01
C ALA A 308 -32.68 -11.37 7.15
N VAL A 309 -32.50 -10.04 7.00
CA VAL A 309 -31.19 -9.41 7.10
C VAL A 309 -30.87 -8.99 8.52
N LYS A 310 -31.87 -8.39 9.20
CA LYS A 310 -31.71 -7.95 10.59
C LYS A 310 -31.43 -9.17 11.49
N ASP A 311 -30.41 -9.06 12.32
CA ASP A 311 -29.95 -10.10 13.25
C ASP A 311 -29.46 -11.41 12.56
N ALA A 312 -29.29 -11.39 11.22
CA ALA A 312 -28.71 -12.52 10.50
C ALA A 312 -27.18 -12.56 10.68
N ASP A 313 -26.64 -13.76 10.80
CA ASP A 313 -25.19 -13.96 10.80
C ASP A 313 -24.66 -13.94 9.37
N VAL A 314 -23.63 -13.14 9.12
CA VAL A 314 -22.88 -13.03 7.86
C VAL A 314 -21.40 -13.22 8.15
N LEU A 315 -20.73 -14.11 7.42
CA LEU A 315 -19.29 -14.30 7.52
C LEU A 315 -18.58 -13.45 6.46
N VAL A 316 -17.50 -12.79 6.86
CA VAL A 316 -16.57 -12.11 5.95
C VAL A 316 -15.22 -12.81 6.06
N LEU A 317 -14.75 -13.36 4.94
CA LEU A 317 -13.49 -14.09 4.86
C LEU A 317 -12.41 -13.23 4.21
N GLY A 318 -11.39 -12.94 4.99
CA GLY A 318 -10.30 -12.02 4.68
C GLY A 318 -10.63 -10.58 5.09
N LEU A 319 -9.68 -9.93 5.78
CA LEU A 319 -9.77 -8.54 6.24
C LEU A 319 -8.60 -7.70 5.72
N THR A 320 -7.46 -8.32 5.39
CA THR A 320 -6.29 -7.59 4.89
C THR A 320 -6.58 -6.85 3.58
N PHE A 321 -5.78 -5.84 3.23
CA PHE A 321 -6.05 -5.06 2.03
C PHE A 321 -5.77 -5.82 0.71
N LYS A 322 -4.97 -6.89 0.76
CA LYS A 322 -4.68 -7.78 -0.38
C LYS A 322 -4.34 -9.20 0.06
N GLU A 323 -4.32 -10.11 -0.90
CA GLU A 323 -4.05 -11.53 -0.70
C GLU A 323 -2.63 -11.79 -0.15
N ASN A 324 -2.52 -12.71 0.82
CA ASN A 324 -1.26 -13.24 1.35
C ASN A 324 -0.31 -12.19 1.92
N CYS A 325 -0.86 -11.12 2.47
CA CYS A 325 -0.15 -10.03 3.11
C CYS A 325 -0.85 -9.70 4.43
N ALA A 326 -0.12 -9.65 5.52
CA ALA A 326 -0.68 -9.41 6.86
C ALA A 326 -1.09 -7.94 7.12
N ASP A 327 -0.89 -7.04 6.16
CA ASP A 327 -1.15 -5.61 6.31
C ASP A 327 -2.65 -5.29 6.22
N LEU A 328 -3.17 -4.67 7.28
CA LEU A 328 -4.58 -4.28 7.41
C LEU A 328 -4.86 -2.84 6.97
N ARG A 329 -3.85 -2.00 6.83
CA ARG A 329 -4.01 -0.56 6.64
C ARG A 329 -4.83 -0.22 5.39
N ASN A 330 -5.82 0.67 5.58
CA ASN A 330 -6.77 1.09 4.53
C ASN A 330 -7.47 -0.08 3.81
N SER A 331 -7.75 -1.17 4.53
CA SER A 331 -8.53 -2.26 3.94
C SER A 331 -9.95 -1.79 3.61
N LYS A 332 -10.36 -1.96 2.35
CA LYS A 332 -11.74 -1.66 1.90
C LYS A 332 -12.76 -2.74 2.26
N VAL A 333 -12.33 -3.84 2.86
CA VAL A 333 -13.22 -4.84 3.44
C VAL A 333 -14.01 -4.25 4.62
N ILE A 334 -13.42 -3.29 5.33
CA ILE A 334 -14.12 -2.59 6.42
C ILE A 334 -15.39 -1.87 5.94
N ASP A 335 -15.39 -1.35 4.72
CA ASP A 335 -16.57 -0.69 4.14
C ASP A 335 -17.70 -1.72 3.90
N VAL A 336 -17.37 -2.94 3.48
CA VAL A 336 -18.34 -4.06 3.36
C VAL A 336 -18.90 -4.41 4.73
N ILE A 337 -18.05 -4.55 5.75
CA ILE A 337 -18.44 -4.90 7.11
C ILE A 337 -19.38 -3.86 7.69
N ARG A 338 -19.01 -2.59 7.64
CA ARG A 338 -19.79 -1.48 8.18
C ARG A 338 -21.13 -1.33 7.47
N GLU A 339 -21.16 -1.50 6.17
CA GLU A 339 -22.42 -1.43 5.41
C GLU A 339 -23.35 -2.61 5.75
N LEU A 340 -22.84 -3.84 5.88
CA LEU A 340 -23.65 -4.99 6.33
C LEU A 340 -24.20 -4.77 7.75
N GLN A 341 -23.38 -4.24 8.66
CA GLN A 341 -23.80 -3.88 10.01
C GLN A 341 -24.88 -2.80 10.01
N SER A 342 -24.82 -1.83 9.08
CA SER A 342 -25.85 -0.78 8.95
C SER A 342 -27.24 -1.32 8.60
N TYR A 343 -27.30 -2.48 7.93
CA TYR A 343 -28.55 -3.23 7.69
C TYR A 343 -29.01 -4.06 8.90
N GLY A 344 -28.23 -4.06 9.99
CA GLY A 344 -28.52 -4.81 11.22
C GLY A 344 -28.04 -6.26 11.18
N ALA A 345 -27.19 -6.66 10.25
CA ALA A 345 -26.57 -7.98 10.25
C ALA A 345 -25.49 -8.11 11.35
N ARG A 346 -25.34 -9.31 11.90
CA ARG A 346 -24.21 -9.67 12.77
C ARG A 346 -23.07 -10.18 11.91
N VAL A 347 -22.00 -9.39 11.79
CA VAL A 347 -20.88 -9.74 10.93
C VAL A 347 -19.77 -10.41 11.76
N HIS A 348 -19.37 -11.60 11.32
CA HIS A 348 -18.25 -12.36 11.88
C HIS A 348 -17.11 -12.37 10.87
N VAL A 349 -15.93 -11.96 11.30
CA VAL A 349 -14.78 -11.80 10.40
C VAL A 349 -13.73 -12.85 10.73
N HIS A 350 -13.28 -13.57 9.70
CA HIS A 350 -12.17 -14.51 9.78
C HIS A 350 -11.10 -14.12 8.77
N ASP A 351 -9.86 -14.05 9.25
CA ASP A 351 -8.68 -13.86 8.41
C ASP A 351 -7.55 -14.74 8.94
N PRO A 352 -6.96 -15.63 8.13
CA PRO A 352 -5.94 -16.56 8.58
C PRO A 352 -4.57 -15.91 8.81
N ILE A 353 -4.36 -14.67 8.31
CA ILE A 353 -3.05 -14.01 8.27
C ILE A 353 -3.02 -12.74 9.12
N ALA A 354 -4.15 -12.03 9.22
CA ALA A 354 -4.23 -10.76 9.93
C ALA A 354 -3.99 -10.91 11.43
N SER A 355 -3.31 -9.92 12.04
CA SER A 355 -3.16 -9.83 13.50
C SER A 355 -4.51 -9.47 14.15
N PRO A 356 -5.01 -10.29 15.11
CA PRO A 356 -6.22 -9.94 15.85
C PRO A 356 -6.10 -8.62 16.63
N GLU A 357 -4.92 -8.34 17.19
CA GLU A 357 -4.65 -7.13 17.96
C GLU A 357 -4.71 -5.88 17.06
N GLU A 358 -4.11 -5.96 15.85
CA GLU A 358 -4.16 -4.87 14.88
C GLU A 358 -5.57 -4.67 14.32
N ALA A 359 -6.31 -5.75 14.03
CA ALA A 359 -7.69 -5.67 13.54
C ALA A 359 -8.61 -4.98 14.57
N LEU A 360 -8.41 -5.29 15.85
CA LEU A 360 -9.16 -4.63 16.93
C LEU A 360 -8.74 -3.16 17.08
N HIS A 361 -7.44 -2.87 17.03
CA HIS A 361 -6.91 -1.51 17.19
C HIS A 361 -7.33 -0.58 16.04
N GLU A 362 -7.15 -1.04 14.79
CA GLU A 362 -7.38 -0.20 13.61
C GLU A 362 -8.89 -0.03 13.28
N TYR A 363 -9.67 -1.09 13.47
CA TYR A 363 -11.04 -1.13 12.96
C TYR A 363 -12.11 -1.44 14.00
N GLY A 364 -11.73 -1.82 15.22
CA GLY A 364 -12.66 -2.31 16.24
C GLY A 364 -13.25 -3.68 15.88
N VAL A 365 -12.58 -4.45 15.01
CA VAL A 365 -13.02 -5.76 14.54
C VAL A 365 -12.36 -6.87 15.33
N ASN A 366 -13.16 -7.75 15.93
CA ASN A 366 -12.68 -8.98 16.55
C ASN A 366 -12.63 -10.09 15.51
N LEU A 367 -11.44 -10.65 15.25
CA LEU A 367 -11.29 -11.81 14.37
C LEU A 367 -11.75 -13.08 15.11
N VAL A 368 -12.51 -13.92 14.40
CA VAL A 368 -13.03 -15.20 14.90
C VAL A 368 -12.26 -16.33 14.23
N GLN A 369 -11.88 -17.34 15.01
CA GLN A 369 -11.25 -18.56 14.46
C GLN A 369 -12.26 -19.33 13.61
N TRP A 370 -11.76 -20.03 12.56
CA TRP A 370 -12.62 -20.75 11.62
C TRP A 370 -13.62 -21.71 12.32
N ASP A 371 -13.13 -22.46 13.29
CA ASP A 371 -13.95 -23.46 13.98
C ASP A 371 -15.07 -22.83 14.82
N ASP A 372 -14.84 -21.64 15.36
CA ASP A 372 -15.79 -20.89 16.21
C ASP A 372 -16.81 -20.07 15.41
N LEU A 373 -16.68 -20.00 14.08
CA LEU A 373 -17.64 -19.30 13.23
C LEU A 373 -19.03 -19.98 13.27
N PRO A 374 -20.10 -19.21 13.45
CA PRO A 374 -21.47 -19.73 13.37
C PRO A 374 -21.85 -20.13 11.94
N ARG A 375 -22.95 -20.87 11.80
CA ARG A 375 -23.59 -21.03 10.48
C ARG A 375 -24.31 -19.75 10.10
N ALA A 376 -24.03 -19.24 8.91
CA ALA A 376 -24.48 -17.92 8.44
C ALA A 376 -25.41 -17.99 7.23
N CYS A 377 -26.19 -16.93 7.03
CA CYS A 377 -27.05 -16.76 5.86
C CYS A 377 -26.23 -16.39 4.60
N ALA A 378 -25.06 -15.79 4.79
CA ALA A 378 -24.16 -15.44 3.71
C ALA A 378 -22.69 -15.56 4.12
N ILE A 379 -21.84 -15.91 3.16
CA ILE A 379 -20.39 -15.81 3.24
C ILE A 379 -19.93 -14.82 2.17
N VAL A 380 -19.12 -13.84 2.56
CA VAL A 380 -18.47 -12.90 1.65
C VAL A 380 -16.98 -13.26 1.59
N GLY A 381 -16.52 -13.84 0.49
CA GLY A 381 -15.10 -14.06 0.19
C GLY A 381 -14.46 -12.75 -0.29
N ALA A 382 -14.00 -11.93 0.66
CA ALA A 382 -13.54 -10.57 0.39
C ALA A 382 -12.07 -10.54 -0.06
N VAL A 383 -11.20 -11.37 0.52
CA VAL A 383 -9.78 -11.47 0.18
C VAL A 383 -9.42 -12.93 -0.10
N ALA A 384 -8.76 -13.17 -1.24
CA ALA A 384 -8.45 -14.53 -1.72
C ALA A 384 -7.10 -15.04 -1.18
N HIS A 385 -6.94 -15.15 0.15
CA HIS A 385 -5.78 -15.80 0.75
C HIS A 385 -5.65 -17.24 0.28
N HIS A 386 -4.44 -17.73 0.11
CA HIS A 386 -4.20 -19.11 -0.35
C HIS A 386 -4.92 -20.16 0.52
N GLU A 387 -4.98 -19.93 1.82
CA GLU A 387 -5.67 -20.83 2.75
C GLU A 387 -7.17 -20.86 2.48
N LEU A 388 -7.80 -19.71 2.29
CA LEU A 388 -9.24 -19.59 2.01
C LEU A 388 -9.61 -20.15 0.63
N VAL A 389 -8.76 -19.92 -0.39
CA VAL A 389 -9.00 -20.43 -1.76
C VAL A 389 -8.85 -21.94 -1.84
N LYS A 390 -7.99 -22.54 -0.99
CA LYS A 390 -7.78 -24.00 -0.95
C LYS A 390 -8.85 -24.77 -0.18
N MET A 391 -9.73 -24.07 0.54
CA MET A 391 -10.80 -24.71 1.29
C MET A 391 -11.73 -25.50 0.35
N ALA A 392 -12.10 -26.69 0.76
CA ALA A 392 -13.04 -27.48 -0.01
C ALA A 392 -14.42 -26.78 -0.03
N PRO A 393 -15.17 -26.78 -1.16
CA PRO A 393 -16.51 -26.22 -1.21
C PRO A 393 -17.44 -26.76 -0.09
N SER A 394 -17.27 -28.03 0.30
CA SER A 394 -18.03 -28.64 1.40
C SER A 394 -17.75 -27.99 2.77
N GLU A 395 -16.54 -27.50 3.02
CA GLU A 395 -16.18 -26.80 4.25
C GLU A 395 -16.88 -25.44 4.34
N LEU A 396 -16.91 -24.70 3.21
CA LEU A 396 -17.64 -23.43 3.09
C LEU A 396 -19.13 -23.64 3.32
N VAL A 397 -19.72 -24.68 2.67
CA VAL A 397 -21.15 -25.02 2.79
C VAL A 397 -21.51 -25.43 4.21
N ALA A 398 -20.61 -26.11 4.94
CA ALA A 398 -20.82 -26.47 6.34
C ALA A 398 -21.03 -25.24 7.25
N LYS A 399 -20.50 -24.08 6.87
CA LYS A 399 -20.69 -22.81 7.58
C LYS A 399 -21.90 -22.01 7.05
N LEU A 400 -22.64 -22.50 6.06
CA LEU A 400 -23.87 -21.88 5.58
C LEU A 400 -25.12 -22.53 6.21
N GLN A 401 -26.14 -21.70 6.42
CA GLN A 401 -27.50 -22.15 6.68
C GLN A 401 -28.14 -22.72 5.40
N PRO A 402 -29.25 -23.47 5.47
CA PRO A 402 -29.99 -23.85 4.27
C PRO A 402 -30.34 -22.62 3.44
N HIS A 403 -30.15 -22.71 2.12
CA HIS A 403 -30.32 -21.59 1.18
C HIS A 403 -29.36 -20.40 1.41
N GLY A 404 -28.25 -20.61 2.12
CA GLY A 404 -27.21 -19.61 2.29
C GLY A 404 -26.53 -19.27 0.96
N VAL A 405 -25.95 -18.07 0.89
CA VAL A 405 -25.33 -17.53 -0.33
C VAL A 405 -23.83 -17.34 -0.16
N TYR A 406 -23.07 -17.51 -1.26
CA TYR A 406 -21.65 -17.19 -1.31
C TYR A 406 -21.42 -15.99 -2.24
N VAL A 407 -20.80 -14.94 -1.70
CA VAL A 407 -20.46 -13.71 -2.44
C VAL A 407 -18.95 -13.73 -2.72
N ASP A 408 -18.58 -13.99 -3.95
CA ASP A 408 -17.19 -14.11 -4.38
C ASP A 408 -16.68 -12.80 -4.98
N VAL A 409 -16.02 -11.99 -4.17
CA VAL A 409 -15.50 -10.68 -4.57
C VAL A 409 -14.31 -10.80 -5.53
N LYS A 410 -13.54 -11.89 -5.43
CA LYS A 410 -12.31 -12.07 -6.19
C LYS A 410 -12.45 -13.08 -7.34
N CYS A 411 -13.63 -13.64 -7.53
CA CYS A 411 -13.93 -14.64 -8.56
C CYS A 411 -12.95 -15.84 -8.53
N LYS A 412 -12.69 -16.37 -7.32
CA LYS A 412 -11.74 -17.48 -7.09
C LYS A 412 -12.41 -18.77 -6.63
N ALA A 413 -13.67 -18.71 -6.19
CA ALA A 413 -14.40 -19.89 -5.75
C ALA A 413 -14.78 -20.79 -6.94
N ASP A 414 -14.82 -22.10 -6.70
CA ASP A 414 -15.39 -23.06 -7.65
C ASP A 414 -16.92 -22.93 -7.65
N GLN A 415 -17.42 -22.08 -8.54
CA GLN A 415 -18.84 -21.78 -8.66
C GLN A 415 -19.66 -23.03 -9.00
N ALA A 416 -19.14 -23.91 -9.86
CA ALA A 416 -19.86 -25.12 -10.27
C ALA A 416 -20.02 -26.09 -9.10
N ALA A 417 -18.94 -26.28 -8.32
CA ALA A 417 -18.97 -27.15 -7.14
C ALA A 417 -19.91 -26.59 -6.05
N LEU A 418 -19.89 -25.30 -5.77
CA LEU A 418 -20.79 -24.66 -4.79
C LEU A 418 -22.25 -24.76 -5.24
N ALA A 419 -22.53 -24.47 -6.51
CA ALA A 419 -23.88 -24.62 -7.08
C ALA A 419 -24.38 -26.07 -7.04
N GLY A 420 -23.48 -27.05 -7.30
CA GLY A 420 -23.80 -28.47 -7.14
C GLY A 420 -24.14 -28.89 -5.71
N LEU A 421 -23.71 -28.13 -4.71
CA LEU A 421 -24.05 -28.29 -3.30
C LEU A 421 -25.27 -27.44 -2.86
N GLY A 422 -25.96 -26.78 -3.81
CA GLY A 422 -27.19 -26.02 -3.56
C GLY A 422 -26.95 -24.59 -3.04
N VAL A 423 -25.76 -24.04 -3.23
CA VAL A 423 -25.42 -22.66 -2.82
C VAL A 423 -25.53 -21.72 -4.01
N GLU A 424 -26.29 -20.63 -3.87
CA GLU A 424 -26.24 -19.51 -4.83
C GLU A 424 -24.89 -18.80 -4.70
N VAL A 425 -24.17 -18.69 -5.83
CA VAL A 425 -22.92 -17.94 -5.90
C VAL A 425 -23.14 -16.64 -6.67
N TRP A 426 -22.92 -15.52 -6.00
CA TRP A 426 -22.81 -14.22 -6.65
C TRP A 426 -21.33 -13.88 -6.80
N ARG A 427 -20.89 -13.35 -7.96
CA ARG A 427 -19.54 -12.85 -8.17
C ARG A 427 -19.54 -11.45 -8.80
N LEU A 428 -18.45 -10.71 -8.51
CA LEU A 428 -18.27 -9.32 -8.94
C LEU A 428 -17.94 -9.22 -10.44
#